data_26babe2b2e67af478e2c9546929268b0
#
_entry.id   26babe2b2e67af478e2c9546929268b0
#
_cell.length_a   1.000
_cell.length_b   1.000
_cell.length_c   1.000
_cell.angle_alpha   90.00
_cell.angle_beta   90.00
_cell.angle_gamma   90.00
#
_symmetry.space_group_name_H-M   'P 1'
#
loop_
_entity.id
_entity.type
_entity.pdbx_description
1 polymer ?
#
loop_
_entity_poly.entity_id
_entity_poly.type
_entity_poly.pdbx_seq_one_letter_code
_entity_poly.pdbx_strand_id
1 'polypeptide(L)'
;NNNGKFEGGRQHDPIYNDENASNQIYTFGCSWTYGWDIPQEQTFTHLLGDENTSVHNYGAGGTGLDFAVKTLSEVYIPESTRQIFIITMPHFFRRTWFDDNGVVLRSWQVKEQTDINEYNNYFNFLHNYELLNRFVGRDKIIWGTWENDIPRDKFDVVFECIDHTSDGLHPGPKAHKKYAERLKDVLQDRFK
;
A
#
# COMPACT_ATOMS: atom_id res chain seq x y z
N ASN A 1 19.16 -8.18 20.15
CA ASN A 1 18.59 -8.51 18.84
C ASN A 1 17.27 -7.76 18.71
N ASN A 2 17.32 -6.46 18.40
CA ASN A 2 16.16 -5.69 17.98
C ASN A 2 15.94 -6.01 16.50
N ASN A 3 15.12 -7.01 16.22
CA ASN A 3 14.52 -7.16 14.90
C ASN A 3 13.80 -5.87 14.58
N GLY A 4 14.20 -5.20 13.48
CA GLY A 4 13.80 -3.86 13.10
C GLY A 4 12.30 -3.63 13.16
N LYS A 5 11.84 -3.22 14.33
CA LYS A 5 10.49 -2.68 14.49
C LYS A 5 10.51 -1.33 13.80
N PHE A 6 9.78 -1.24 12.70
CA PHE A 6 9.49 0.03 12.07
C PHE A 6 8.77 0.94 13.07
N GLU A 7 9.50 1.87 13.70
CA GLU A 7 8.86 2.95 14.46
C GLU A 7 8.09 3.81 13.46
N GLY A 8 6.79 3.61 13.37
CA GLY A 8 5.87 4.37 12.53
C GLY A 8 5.05 3.58 11.51
N GLY A 9 5.24 2.27 11.40
CA GLY A 9 4.25 1.38 10.79
C GLY A 9 3.42 0.75 11.91
N ARG A 10 2.10 0.69 11.77
CA ARG A 10 1.36 -0.27 12.55
C ARG A 10 1.79 -1.65 12.04
N GLN A 11 2.70 -2.36 12.72
CA GLN A 11 2.58 -3.80 12.72
C GLN A 11 1.23 -4.06 13.41
N HIS A 12 0.18 -4.04 12.61
CA HIS A 12 -1.05 -4.63 13.06
C HIS A 12 -0.75 -6.10 13.22
N ASP A 13 -0.98 -6.61 14.42
CA ASP A 13 -1.32 -8.02 14.50
C ASP A 13 -2.33 -8.25 13.38
N PRO A 14 -2.07 -9.17 12.46
CA PRO A 14 -3.00 -9.42 11.36
C PRO A 14 -4.38 -9.60 11.95
N ILE A 15 -5.35 -8.88 11.42
CA ILE A 15 -6.70 -8.79 11.97
C ILE A 15 -7.39 -10.14 11.96
N TYR A 16 -7.02 -10.96 11.01
CA TYR A 16 -7.26 -12.38 10.91
C TYR A 16 -5.90 -13.02 10.63
N ASN A 17 -5.16 -13.33 11.71
CA ASN A 17 -3.86 -13.95 11.62
C ASN A 17 -4.03 -15.47 11.59
N ASP A 18 -4.76 -15.95 10.62
CA ASP A 18 -4.73 -17.37 10.34
C ASP A 18 -3.72 -17.61 9.22
N GLU A 19 -2.52 -18.08 9.61
CA GLU A 19 -1.51 -18.55 8.64
C GLU A 19 -2.08 -19.65 7.74
N ASN A 20 -3.19 -20.27 8.16
CA ASN A 20 -3.94 -21.28 7.40
C ASN A 20 -5.09 -20.69 6.57
N ALA A 21 -5.34 -19.37 6.63
CA ALA A 21 -6.31 -18.74 5.76
C ALA A 21 -5.99 -19.06 4.29
N SER A 22 -7.02 -19.44 3.56
CA SER A 22 -6.83 -19.87 2.17
C SER A 22 -6.35 -18.74 1.26
N ASN A 23 -6.61 -17.50 1.61
CA ASN A 23 -6.19 -16.32 0.86
C ASN A 23 -5.35 -15.39 1.73
N GLN A 24 -4.30 -14.85 1.15
CA GLN A 24 -3.40 -13.89 1.80
C GLN A 24 -3.38 -12.60 1.01
N ILE A 25 -3.77 -11.50 1.62
CA ILE A 25 -3.72 -10.16 1.02
C ILE A 25 -2.66 -9.33 1.74
N TYR A 26 -1.78 -8.72 0.97
CA TYR A 26 -0.74 -7.82 1.45
C TYR A 26 -1.00 -6.42 0.89
N THR A 27 -1.16 -5.43 1.75
CA THR A 27 -1.44 -4.05 1.31
C THR A 27 -0.24 -3.15 1.56
N PHE A 28 0.13 -2.35 0.57
CA PHE A 28 1.27 -1.43 0.62
C PHE A 28 0.83 -0.02 0.24
N GLY A 29 1.44 0.97 0.85
CA GLY A 29 1.18 2.38 0.56
C GLY A 29 1.59 3.30 1.71
N CYS A 30 1.12 4.52 1.67
CA CYS A 30 1.46 5.56 2.65
C CYS A 30 0.49 5.59 3.86
N SER A 31 0.40 6.75 4.53
CA SER A 31 -0.52 6.99 5.64
C SER A 31 -2.00 6.71 5.32
N TRP A 32 -2.40 6.81 4.07
CA TRP A 32 -3.76 6.51 3.63
C TRP A 32 -4.04 5.00 3.65
N THR A 33 -3.07 4.18 3.27
CA THR A 33 -3.14 2.71 3.41
C THR A 33 -3.06 2.29 4.88
N TYR A 34 -2.21 2.97 5.63
CA TYR A 34 -2.08 2.77 7.07
C TYR A 34 -3.41 2.99 7.82
N GLY A 35 -4.26 3.92 7.37
CA GLY A 35 -5.48 4.35 8.04
C GLY A 35 -5.19 5.34 9.17
N TRP A 36 -4.46 6.43 8.83
CA TRP A 36 -4.11 7.47 9.80
C TRP A 36 -5.35 8.11 10.42
N ASP A 37 -5.37 8.22 11.75
CA ASP A 37 -6.41 8.86 12.55
C ASP A 37 -7.82 8.22 12.41
N ILE A 38 -7.89 6.94 12.04
CA ILE A 38 -9.14 6.16 12.11
C ILE A 38 -8.92 4.87 12.90
N PRO A 39 -9.97 4.34 13.58
CA PRO A 39 -9.93 3.03 14.21
C PRO A 39 -9.58 1.93 13.20
N GLN A 40 -8.82 0.94 13.65
CA GLN A 40 -8.34 -0.14 12.79
C GLN A 40 -9.47 -0.87 12.08
N GLU A 41 -10.54 -1.17 12.79
CA GLU A 41 -11.74 -1.87 12.28
C GLU A 41 -12.49 -1.10 11.18
N GLN A 42 -12.18 0.18 10.99
CA GLN A 42 -12.76 1.03 9.95
C GLN A 42 -11.82 1.23 8.74
N THR A 43 -10.60 0.68 8.81
CA THR A 43 -9.67 0.75 7.67
C THR A 43 -10.12 -0.18 6.55
N PHE A 44 -9.83 0.18 5.30
CA PHE A 44 -10.14 -0.70 4.17
C PHE A 44 -9.43 -2.05 4.30
N THR A 45 -8.24 -2.06 4.84
CA THR A 45 -7.43 -3.27 5.06
C THR A 45 -8.14 -4.24 6.00
N HIS A 46 -8.69 -3.73 7.12
CA HIS A 46 -9.51 -4.55 8.01
C HIS A 46 -10.78 -5.07 7.32
N LEU A 47 -11.45 -4.19 6.59
CA LEU A 47 -12.71 -4.52 5.93
C LEU A 47 -12.58 -5.53 4.77
N LEU A 48 -11.36 -5.80 4.31
CA LEU A 48 -11.08 -6.85 3.30
C LEU A 48 -10.94 -8.24 3.91
N GLY A 49 -10.59 -8.34 5.20
CA GLY A 49 -10.42 -9.62 5.88
C GLY A 49 -11.74 -10.32 6.19
N ASP A 50 -11.70 -11.65 6.20
CA ASP A 50 -12.79 -12.53 6.65
C ASP A 50 -12.21 -13.88 7.15
N GLU A 51 -13.06 -14.85 7.44
CA GLU A 51 -12.66 -16.17 7.95
C GLU A 51 -11.73 -16.96 7.01
N ASN A 52 -11.74 -16.65 5.71
CA ASN A 52 -10.95 -17.31 4.68
C ASN A 52 -9.81 -16.43 4.15
N THR A 53 -9.74 -15.17 4.58
CA THR A 53 -8.84 -14.16 4.02
C THR A 53 -8.08 -13.43 5.12
N SER A 54 -6.78 -13.67 5.21
CA SER A 54 -5.86 -12.92 6.06
C SER A 54 -5.37 -11.66 5.35
N VAL A 55 -5.32 -10.53 6.06
CA VAL A 55 -4.87 -9.25 5.48
C VAL A 55 -3.74 -8.65 6.30
N HIS A 56 -2.62 -8.38 5.62
CA HIS A 56 -1.41 -7.80 6.19
C HIS A 56 -1.26 -6.35 5.72
N ASN A 57 -1.29 -5.39 6.64
CA ASN A 57 -1.18 -3.97 6.31
C ASN A 57 0.26 -3.45 6.48
N TYR A 58 0.93 -3.22 5.36
CA TYR A 58 2.26 -2.60 5.29
C TYR A 58 2.20 -1.12 4.88
N GLY A 59 1.07 -0.45 5.10
CA GLY A 59 0.99 1.00 4.95
C GLY A 59 1.89 1.71 5.95
N ALA A 60 2.64 2.71 5.50
CA ALA A 60 3.53 3.48 6.37
C ALA A 60 3.46 4.98 6.04
N GLY A 61 3.28 5.82 7.07
CA GLY A 61 3.09 7.26 6.88
C GLY A 61 4.27 7.92 6.18
N GLY A 62 4.00 8.69 5.12
CA GLY A 62 4.99 9.48 4.38
C GLY A 62 5.95 8.71 3.48
N THR A 63 5.69 7.45 3.25
CA THR A 63 6.53 6.62 2.35
C THR A 63 6.14 6.81 0.88
N GLY A 64 7.10 6.53 -0.01
CA GLY A 64 6.92 6.43 -1.44
C GLY A 64 6.78 4.98 -1.92
N LEU A 65 6.71 4.80 -3.23
CA LEU A 65 6.61 3.46 -3.84
C LEU A 65 7.86 2.61 -3.61
N ASP A 66 9.02 3.23 -3.44
CA ASP A 66 10.29 2.55 -3.09
C ASP A 66 10.16 1.71 -1.81
N PHE A 67 9.36 2.17 -0.85
CA PHE A 67 9.06 1.41 0.36
C PHE A 67 8.26 0.14 0.07
N ALA A 68 7.26 0.23 -0.80
CA ALA A 68 6.48 -0.94 -1.21
C ALA A 68 7.36 -1.96 -1.92
N VAL A 69 8.28 -1.53 -2.80
CA VAL A 69 9.23 -2.41 -3.50
C VAL A 69 10.10 -3.18 -2.50
N LYS A 70 10.72 -2.47 -1.54
CA LYS A 70 11.55 -3.10 -0.52
C LYS A 70 10.76 -4.11 0.31
N THR A 71 9.64 -3.68 0.89
CA THR A 71 8.87 -4.51 1.81
C THR A 71 8.26 -5.72 1.12
N LEU A 72 7.76 -5.55 -0.12
CA LEU A 72 7.21 -6.65 -0.90
C LEU A 72 8.28 -7.70 -1.19
N SER A 73 9.52 -7.30 -1.50
CA SER A 73 10.62 -8.24 -1.73
C SER A 73 10.96 -9.10 -0.50
N GLU A 74 10.60 -8.66 0.70
CA GLU A 74 10.82 -9.39 1.95
C GLU A 74 9.68 -10.36 2.30
N VAL A 75 8.45 -10.11 1.82
CA VAL A 75 7.27 -10.89 2.16
C VAL A 75 6.76 -11.79 1.02
N TYR A 76 7.27 -11.61 -0.19
CA TYR A 76 6.85 -12.39 -1.34
C TYR A 76 7.34 -13.84 -1.27
N ILE A 77 6.42 -14.79 -1.42
CA ILE A 77 6.70 -16.23 -1.50
C ILE A 77 6.34 -16.69 -2.92
N PRO A 78 7.32 -17.00 -3.78
CA PRO A 78 7.09 -17.32 -5.20
C PRO A 78 6.13 -18.48 -5.44
N GLU A 79 6.19 -19.52 -4.60
CA GLU A 79 5.40 -20.74 -4.72
C GLU A 79 3.95 -20.57 -4.24
N SER A 80 3.63 -19.49 -3.56
CA SER A 80 2.27 -19.26 -3.09
C SER A 80 1.35 -18.82 -4.23
N THR A 81 0.30 -19.61 -4.47
CA THR A 81 -0.70 -19.32 -5.52
C THR A 81 -1.81 -18.38 -5.05
N ARG A 82 -1.91 -18.14 -3.74
CA ARG A 82 -3.03 -17.41 -3.13
C ARG A 82 -2.61 -16.11 -2.43
N GLN A 83 -1.53 -15.52 -2.89
CA GLN A 83 -1.09 -14.20 -2.46
C GLN A 83 -1.54 -13.13 -3.45
N ILE A 84 -2.23 -12.12 -2.95
CA ILE A 84 -2.58 -10.91 -3.71
C ILE A 84 -1.95 -9.69 -3.02
N PHE A 85 -1.36 -8.83 -3.82
CA PHE A 85 -0.68 -7.62 -3.37
C PHE A 85 -1.46 -6.40 -3.82
N ILE A 86 -1.95 -5.61 -2.88
CA ILE A 86 -2.65 -4.34 -3.16
C ILE A 86 -1.67 -3.22 -2.93
N ILE A 87 -1.30 -2.53 -3.99
CA ILE A 87 -0.39 -1.39 -3.93
C ILE A 87 -1.19 -0.13 -4.15
N THR A 88 -1.46 0.60 -3.06
CA THR A 88 -2.09 1.91 -3.13
C THR A 88 -1.02 2.95 -3.35
N MET A 89 -0.97 3.49 -4.57
CA MET A 89 0.03 4.45 -4.99
C MET A 89 0.01 5.69 -4.09
N PRO A 90 1.12 6.00 -3.40
CA PRO A 90 1.30 7.29 -2.76
C PRO A 90 1.53 8.38 -3.82
N HIS A 91 1.59 9.64 -3.41
CA HIS A 91 1.91 10.72 -4.34
C HIS A 91 3.21 10.46 -5.10
N PHE A 92 3.25 10.73 -6.40
CA PHE A 92 4.40 10.46 -7.28
C PHE A 92 5.71 11.08 -6.82
N PHE A 93 5.65 12.25 -6.21
CA PHE A 93 6.83 12.96 -5.72
C PHE A 93 7.40 12.38 -4.43
N ARG A 94 6.73 11.42 -3.78
CA ARG A 94 7.23 10.80 -2.55
C ARG A 94 8.29 9.76 -2.85
N ARG A 95 9.41 9.90 -2.16
CA ARG A 95 10.51 8.94 -2.13
C ARG A 95 10.70 8.41 -0.74
N THR A 96 11.15 7.19 -0.65
CA THR A 96 11.58 6.60 0.60
C THR A 96 13.09 6.41 0.53
N TRP A 97 13.78 6.91 1.52
CA TRP A 97 15.21 6.72 1.69
C TRP A 97 15.43 5.74 2.83
N PHE A 98 16.54 5.03 2.77
CA PHE A 98 16.95 4.10 3.81
C PHE A 98 18.34 4.55 4.26
N ASP A 99 18.58 4.58 5.58
CA ASP A 99 19.93 4.76 6.10
C ASP A 99 20.73 3.47 5.98
N ASP A 100 22.01 3.51 6.38
CA ASP A 100 22.93 2.36 6.33
C ASP A 100 22.46 1.16 7.18
N ASN A 101 21.52 1.37 8.10
CA ASN A 101 20.89 0.35 8.94
C ASN A 101 19.53 -0.12 8.39
N GLY A 102 19.12 0.39 7.24
CA GLY A 102 17.82 0.10 6.63
C GLY A 102 16.64 0.82 7.29
N VAL A 103 16.91 1.84 8.13
CA VAL A 103 15.88 2.66 8.75
C VAL A 103 15.26 3.59 7.70
N VAL A 104 13.93 3.65 7.69
CA VAL A 104 13.17 4.48 6.74
C VAL A 104 13.35 5.96 7.04
N LEU A 105 13.93 6.69 6.10
CA LEU A 105 13.93 8.15 6.07
C LEU A 105 12.82 8.63 5.13
N ARG A 106 11.88 9.38 5.68
CA ARG A 106 10.69 9.84 4.94
C ARG A 106 11.01 11.05 4.06
N SER A 107 10.32 11.17 2.92
CA SER A 107 10.59 12.23 1.95
C SER A 107 10.53 13.66 2.52
N TRP A 108 9.67 13.94 3.50
CA TRP A 108 9.59 15.26 4.13
C TRP A 108 10.74 15.58 5.12
N GLN A 109 11.50 14.57 5.54
CA GLN A 109 12.64 14.74 6.45
C GLN A 109 13.91 15.13 5.70
N VAL A 110 13.92 14.96 4.38
CA VAL A 110 15.05 15.28 3.51
C VAL A 110 14.78 16.63 2.85
N LYS A 111 15.33 17.70 3.40
CA LYS A 111 15.11 19.10 2.96
C LYS A 111 15.64 19.43 1.56
N GLU A 112 16.39 18.57 0.93
CA GLU A 112 17.14 18.84 -0.32
C GLU A 112 16.46 18.34 -1.59
N GLN A 113 15.16 18.01 -1.54
CA GLN A 113 14.45 17.45 -2.70
C GLN A 113 13.87 18.49 -3.68
N THR A 114 14.43 19.68 -3.76
CA THR A 114 13.89 20.75 -4.63
C THR A 114 14.08 20.51 -6.13
N ASP A 115 14.88 19.54 -6.54
CA ASP A 115 15.25 19.35 -7.95
C ASP A 115 14.63 18.13 -8.65
N ILE A 116 13.70 17.43 -7.99
CA ILE A 116 13.01 16.30 -8.63
C ILE A 116 11.82 16.86 -9.42
N ASN A 117 11.98 17.03 -10.71
CA ASN A 117 10.90 17.46 -11.59
C ASN A 117 9.83 16.37 -11.78
N GLU A 118 8.65 16.74 -12.27
CA GLU A 118 7.52 15.83 -12.48
C GLU A 118 7.88 14.65 -13.39
N TYR A 119 8.72 14.88 -14.40
CA TYR A 119 9.17 13.85 -15.32
C TYR A 119 9.97 12.75 -14.59
N ASN A 120 10.90 13.12 -13.71
CA ASN A 120 11.68 12.16 -12.94
C ASN A 120 10.79 11.37 -11.95
N ASN A 121 9.78 12.01 -11.38
CA ASN A 121 8.82 11.35 -10.49
C ASN A 121 7.98 10.32 -11.25
N TYR A 122 7.46 10.69 -12.41
CA TYR A 122 6.70 9.78 -13.27
C TYR A 122 7.56 8.63 -13.78
N PHE A 123 8.79 8.90 -14.21
CA PHE A 123 9.73 7.87 -14.65
C PHE A 123 10.04 6.87 -13.53
N ASN A 124 10.27 7.36 -12.30
CA ASN A 124 10.48 6.47 -11.15
C ASN A 124 9.24 5.61 -10.85
N PHE A 125 8.04 6.19 -10.95
CA PHE A 125 6.82 5.41 -10.83
C PHE A 125 6.77 4.29 -11.87
N LEU A 126 6.96 4.61 -13.15
CA LEU A 126 6.94 3.61 -14.22
C LEU A 126 7.98 2.52 -14.00
N HIS A 127 9.19 2.88 -13.58
CA HIS A 127 10.25 1.92 -13.31
C HIS A 127 9.86 0.95 -12.19
N ASN A 128 9.39 1.45 -11.06
CA ASN A 128 8.96 0.63 -9.94
C ASN A 128 7.70 -0.19 -10.27
N TYR A 129 6.76 0.37 -11.02
CA TYR A 129 5.57 -0.32 -11.51
C TYR A 129 5.95 -1.53 -12.37
N GLU A 130 6.83 -1.35 -13.36
CA GLU A 130 7.29 -2.43 -14.20
C GLU A 130 8.12 -3.47 -13.44
N LEU A 131 8.97 -3.02 -12.52
CA LEU A 131 9.77 -3.90 -11.66
C LEU A 131 8.87 -4.83 -10.84
N LEU A 132 7.87 -4.27 -10.15
CA LEU A 132 6.95 -5.05 -9.32
C LEU A 132 6.11 -6.02 -10.14
N ASN A 133 5.56 -5.55 -11.28
CA ASN A 133 4.78 -6.42 -12.17
C ASN A 133 5.59 -7.59 -12.74
N ARG A 134 6.89 -7.39 -13.01
CA ARG A 134 7.78 -8.47 -13.47
C ARG A 134 8.21 -9.39 -12.34
N PHE A 135 8.45 -8.86 -11.15
CA PHE A 135 8.93 -9.62 -10.01
C PHE A 135 7.86 -10.55 -9.43
N VAL A 136 6.64 -10.04 -9.29
CA VAL A 136 5.52 -10.76 -8.64
C VAL A 136 4.59 -11.43 -9.64
N GLY A 137 4.38 -10.80 -10.78
CA GLY A 137 3.33 -11.10 -11.75
C GLY A 137 2.19 -10.08 -11.68
N ARG A 138 1.79 -9.54 -12.83
CA ARG A 138 0.72 -8.52 -12.92
C ARG A 138 -0.62 -9.03 -12.42
N ASP A 139 -0.88 -10.30 -12.59
CA ASP A 139 -2.08 -11.02 -12.15
C ASP A 139 -2.22 -11.09 -10.62
N LYS A 140 -1.11 -11.02 -9.89
CA LYS A 140 -1.09 -11.01 -8.42
C LYS A 140 -1.12 -9.61 -7.81
N ILE A 141 -1.03 -8.55 -8.61
CA ILE A 141 -1.02 -7.17 -8.10
C ILE A 141 -2.32 -6.46 -8.48
N ILE A 142 -2.90 -5.78 -7.49
CA ILE A 142 -3.97 -4.79 -7.67
C ILE A 142 -3.36 -3.41 -7.42
N TRP A 143 -3.34 -2.58 -8.44
CA TRP A 143 -2.89 -1.20 -8.35
C TRP A 143 -4.06 -0.28 -8.03
N GLY A 144 -3.95 0.45 -6.94
CA GLY A 144 -4.92 1.45 -6.52
C GLY A 144 -4.30 2.85 -6.44
N THR A 145 -5.11 3.88 -6.57
CA THR A 145 -4.67 5.26 -6.40
C THR A 145 -5.78 6.16 -5.90
N TRP A 146 -5.40 7.22 -5.17
CA TRP A 146 -6.25 8.32 -4.75
C TRP A 146 -6.03 9.58 -5.61
N GLU A 147 -5.05 9.55 -6.51
CA GLU A 147 -4.71 10.65 -7.39
C GLU A 147 -5.66 10.66 -8.59
N ASN A 148 -6.17 11.85 -8.94
CA ASN A 148 -7.07 12.02 -10.08
C ASN A 148 -6.33 12.37 -11.38
N ASP A 149 -5.12 12.92 -11.29
CA ASP A 149 -4.37 13.49 -12.42
C ASP A 149 -3.31 12.55 -13.00
N ILE A 150 -3.52 11.23 -12.85
CA ILE A 150 -2.58 10.21 -13.30
C ILE A 150 -3.14 9.36 -14.44
N PRO A 151 -2.29 8.71 -15.25
CA PRO A 151 -2.71 7.77 -16.29
C PRO A 151 -3.53 6.61 -15.68
N ARG A 152 -4.84 6.63 -15.88
CA ARG A 152 -5.78 5.64 -15.30
C ARG A 152 -5.58 4.22 -15.81
N ASP A 153 -4.96 4.06 -16.98
CA ASP A 153 -4.67 2.76 -17.60
C ASP A 153 -3.69 1.87 -16.79
N LYS A 154 -2.99 2.45 -15.82
CA LYS A 154 -2.08 1.73 -14.94
C LYS A 154 -2.72 1.21 -13.66
N PHE A 155 -3.93 1.65 -13.35
CA PHE A 155 -4.58 1.36 -12.07
C PHE A 155 -5.85 0.52 -12.26
N ASP A 156 -5.99 -0.51 -11.44
CA ASP A 156 -7.19 -1.35 -11.39
C ASP A 156 -8.32 -0.62 -10.66
N VAL A 157 -7.97 0.20 -9.66
CA VAL A 157 -8.95 0.93 -8.84
C VAL A 157 -8.50 2.38 -8.60
N VAL A 158 -9.38 3.32 -8.91
CA VAL A 158 -9.21 4.74 -8.58
C VAL A 158 -10.23 5.10 -7.49
N PHE A 159 -9.78 5.75 -6.44
CA PHE A 159 -10.58 6.09 -5.26
C PHE A 159 -10.90 7.56 -5.20
N GLU A 160 -12.04 7.83 -4.60
CA GLU A 160 -12.46 9.18 -4.27
C GLU A 160 -12.42 9.35 -2.75
N CYS A 161 -11.75 10.39 -2.28
CA CYS A 161 -11.79 10.78 -0.88
C CYS A 161 -13.10 11.53 -0.62
N ILE A 162 -14.14 10.79 -0.18
CA ILE A 162 -15.51 11.31 0.02
C ILE A 162 -15.74 11.88 1.43
N ASP A 163 -14.87 11.57 2.34
CA ASP A 163 -14.79 12.14 3.69
C ASP A 163 -13.34 12.15 4.17
N HIS A 164 -13.08 12.92 5.23
CA HIS A 164 -11.75 13.07 5.80
C HIS A 164 -11.75 12.77 7.29
N THR A 165 -10.57 12.46 7.83
CA THR A 165 -10.31 12.39 9.27
C THR A 165 -10.31 13.79 9.90
N SER A 166 -10.10 13.86 11.22
CA SER A 166 -10.09 15.12 11.96
C SER A 166 -9.02 16.13 11.49
N ASP A 167 -7.96 15.66 10.83
CA ASP A 167 -6.88 16.49 10.29
C ASP A 167 -7.23 17.13 8.92
N GLY A 168 -8.36 16.75 8.32
CA GLY A 168 -8.83 17.27 7.04
C GLY A 168 -8.00 16.83 5.82
N LEU A 169 -7.02 15.94 5.99
CA LEU A 169 -6.06 15.54 4.95
C LEU A 169 -6.16 14.07 4.57
N HIS A 170 -6.42 13.21 5.56
CA HIS A 170 -6.50 11.76 5.34
C HIS A 170 -7.94 11.30 5.07
N PRO A 171 -8.12 10.24 4.28
CA PRO A 171 -9.44 9.65 4.04
C PRO A 171 -10.11 9.21 5.33
N GLY A 172 -11.38 9.53 5.47
CA GLY A 172 -12.19 9.13 6.61
C GLY A 172 -12.79 7.72 6.45
N PRO A 173 -13.55 7.26 7.47
CA PRO A 173 -14.12 5.91 7.50
C PRO A 173 -15.01 5.57 6.31
N LYS A 174 -15.79 6.53 5.79
CA LYS A 174 -16.67 6.29 4.63
C LYS A 174 -15.87 6.07 3.35
N ALA A 175 -14.78 6.84 3.15
CA ALA A 175 -13.87 6.66 2.03
C ALA A 175 -13.22 5.27 2.10
N HIS A 176 -12.71 4.85 3.27
CA HIS A 176 -12.16 3.52 3.48
C HIS A 176 -13.15 2.40 3.21
N LYS A 177 -14.40 2.53 3.66
CA LYS A 177 -15.46 1.56 3.38
C LYS A 177 -15.73 1.42 1.88
N LYS A 178 -15.93 2.56 1.19
CA LYS A 178 -16.15 2.57 -0.28
C LYS A 178 -14.96 1.97 -1.03
N TYR A 179 -13.76 2.19 -0.54
CA TYR A 179 -12.54 1.61 -1.07
C TYR A 179 -12.56 0.07 -0.94
N ALA A 180 -12.83 -0.43 0.26
CA ALA A 180 -12.91 -1.87 0.50
C ALA A 180 -13.95 -2.54 -0.40
N GLU A 181 -15.13 -1.93 -0.59
CA GLU A 181 -16.18 -2.45 -1.48
C GLU A 181 -15.68 -2.60 -2.92
N ARG A 182 -15.04 -1.56 -3.48
CA ARG A 182 -14.46 -1.62 -4.83
C ARG A 182 -13.34 -2.66 -4.96
N LEU A 183 -12.50 -2.79 -3.94
CA LEU A 183 -11.44 -3.81 -3.93
C LEU A 183 -12.01 -5.22 -3.89
N LYS A 184 -13.10 -5.47 -3.15
CA LYS A 184 -13.76 -6.79 -3.11
C LYS A 184 -14.26 -7.21 -4.48
N ASP A 185 -14.80 -6.27 -5.26
CA ASP A 185 -15.24 -6.56 -6.63
C ASP A 185 -14.08 -7.05 -7.51
N VAL A 186 -12.91 -6.39 -7.43
CA VAL A 186 -11.71 -6.79 -8.18
C VAL A 186 -11.12 -8.09 -7.67
N LEU A 187 -11.11 -8.30 -6.34
CA LEU A 187 -10.57 -9.50 -5.70
C LEU A 187 -11.34 -10.77 -6.07
N GLN A 188 -12.67 -10.70 -6.25
CA GLN A 188 -13.49 -11.85 -6.66
C GLN A 188 -13.00 -12.47 -7.97
N ASP A 189 -12.45 -11.68 -8.87
CA ASP A 189 -11.92 -12.16 -10.15
C ASP A 189 -10.49 -12.71 -10.03
N ARG A 190 -9.74 -12.29 -9.02
CA ARG A 190 -8.34 -12.68 -8.80
C ARG A 190 -8.16 -14.00 -8.04
N PHE A 191 -9.16 -14.39 -7.25
CA PHE A 191 -9.13 -15.64 -6.47
C PHE A 191 -9.81 -16.84 -7.18
N LYS A 192 -10.30 -16.65 -8.39
CA LYS A 192 -10.84 -17.73 -9.26
C LYS A 192 -9.70 -18.53 -9.88
#